data_3707c6de13030c8e2a3bfa0e0409a745
#
_entry.id   3707c6de13030c8e2a3bfa0e0409a745
#
_cell.length_a   1.000
_cell.length_b   1.000
_cell.length_c   1.000
_cell.angle_alpha   90.00
_cell.angle_beta   90.00
_cell.angle_gamma   90.00
#
_symmetry.space_group_name_H-M   'P 1'
#
loop_
_entity.id
_entity.type
_entity.pdbx_description
1 polymer ?
#
loop_
_entity_poly.entity_id
_entity_poly.type
_entity_poly.pdbx_seq_one_letter_code
_entity_poly.pdbx_strand_id
1 'polypeptide(L)'
;MEEGKTPYFKDLLEIMTSEITITTAIHNIKSNKGSKTPGVDKIKMDHYLQKGYEEVITEIQESFMLYKPNLVRRKLIKKANSNKKRPLGIPTIKDRIVQECVRLVLEPILEAQFFEHSYGFRPFRDTHQAYARTVSLISTTGYQWVVEGDIKGFFDNIDHRILLKKLWGMGVRDRRVLMIIKQMLKAGVMNEKPINELGTPQGGIISPLLANVYLHTLDKWITREWEKKQTKKTYTENYSRLGSLRKTTNLKPAYFIRYADDWILITNSRENAEKWKYRISQFLKVSLKIELSEDKTLITKLTKKPIKFLGFEIKAHRRRNSEVKVNKKLITTSRPSPQKIKDKVKNIKHLIRKLKSCESKEEVIHQINHINLVIRGIIQYYQQATLVNKELSRYSHYLTRMATRYLKRRVKVEIVKAKQVDNLLSVHKERNQRIPAVRDGDVLIGVTNIGFCKFKIPVYKNQKETPYSIEGRQLYQIRTNRKPLLERADELISLKGSHKTVIRGDFRNFEYYMNRCYAFNRDRGRCKICTKDLSISQVQTHHINPKLPINEVNKVANLATVHEACHKLIHSSNNLTEILDNKVWKKVLFYRRRLAN
;
A
#
# COMPACT_ATOMS: atom_id res chain seq x y z
N MET A 1 -24.78 -2.12 10.59
CA MET A 1 -24.45 -0.77 11.16
C MET A 1 -25.44 0.28 10.67
N GLU A 2 -25.85 0.21 9.42
CA GLU A 2 -26.94 1.06 8.89
C GLU A 2 -28.27 0.84 9.62
N GLU A 3 -28.50 -0.36 10.15
CA GLU A 3 -29.69 -0.74 10.92
C GLU A 3 -29.60 -0.44 12.43
N GLY A 4 -28.62 0.32 12.90
CA GLY A 4 -28.43 0.65 14.31
C GLY A 4 -27.98 -0.49 15.23
N LYS A 5 -27.77 -1.70 14.70
CA LYS A 5 -27.34 -2.86 15.48
C LYS A 5 -25.87 -2.75 15.91
N THR A 6 -25.58 -3.12 17.16
CA THR A 6 -24.20 -3.21 17.66
C THR A 6 -23.47 -4.34 16.94
N PRO A 7 -22.26 -4.10 16.37
CA PRO A 7 -21.49 -5.16 15.72
C PRO A 7 -21.18 -6.30 16.68
N TYR A 8 -21.36 -7.55 16.22
CA TYR A 8 -21.17 -8.74 17.04
C TYR A 8 -20.69 -9.91 16.16
N PHE A 9 -19.39 -10.22 16.23
CA PHE A 9 -18.76 -11.24 15.40
C PHE A 9 -18.13 -12.32 16.29
N LYS A 10 -18.62 -13.55 16.15
CA LYS A 10 -18.07 -14.79 16.71
C LYS A 10 -17.48 -15.66 15.60
N ASP A 11 -16.91 -16.77 15.96
CA ASP A 11 -16.43 -17.83 15.07
C ASP A 11 -15.45 -17.30 13.99
N LEU A 12 -14.67 -16.28 14.39
CA LEU A 12 -13.68 -15.65 13.52
C LEU A 12 -12.45 -16.53 13.35
N LEU A 13 -12.13 -17.38 14.33
CA LEU A 13 -10.99 -18.27 14.30
C LEU A 13 -11.11 -19.28 13.16
N GLU A 14 -12.29 -19.84 12.93
CA GLU A 14 -12.58 -20.78 11.86
C GLU A 14 -12.32 -20.18 10.48
N ILE A 15 -12.65 -18.92 10.31
CA ILE A 15 -12.36 -18.18 9.07
C ILE A 15 -10.84 -17.94 8.93
N MET A 16 -10.17 -17.60 10.04
CA MET A 16 -8.71 -17.34 10.06
C MET A 16 -7.89 -18.58 9.74
N THR A 17 -8.36 -19.75 10.20
CA THR A 17 -7.71 -21.05 9.99
C THR A 17 -8.16 -21.75 8.71
N SER A 18 -9.09 -21.15 7.95
CA SER A 18 -9.50 -21.72 6.68
C SER A 18 -8.34 -21.77 5.68
N GLU A 19 -8.29 -22.83 4.88
CA GLU A 19 -7.30 -23.03 3.82
C GLU A 19 -7.15 -21.81 2.90
N ILE A 20 -8.27 -21.20 2.52
CA ILE A 20 -8.31 -20.01 1.66
C ILE A 20 -7.63 -18.81 2.32
N THR A 21 -7.90 -18.58 3.60
CA THR A 21 -7.29 -17.47 4.33
C THR A 21 -5.79 -17.67 4.49
N ILE A 22 -5.34 -18.86 4.85
CA ILE A 22 -3.92 -19.20 5.00
C ILE A 22 -3.18 -19.04 3.67
N THR A 23 -3.73 -19.58 2.58
CA THR A 23 -3.13 -19.48 1.24
C THR A 23 -3.05 -18.01 0.79
N THR A 24 -4.10 -17.23 1.02
CA THR A 24 -4.12 -15.79 0.73
C THR A 24 -3.08 -15.04 1.56
N ALA A 25 -2.93 -15.37 2.83
CA ALA A 25 -1.93 -14.75 3.71
C ALA A 25 -0.49 -15.04 3.23
N ILE A 26 -0.19 -16.29 2.87
CA ILE A 26 1.12 -16.67 2.33
C ILE A 26 1.39 -15.93 1.01
N HIS A 27 0.39 -15.86 0.12
CA HIS A 27 0.54 -15.10 -1.13
C HIS A 27 0.86 -13.62 -0.89
N ASN A 28 0.16 -12.96 0.02
CA ASN A 28 0.39 -11.56 0.34
C ASN A 28 1.80 -11.34 0.89
N ILE A 29 2.26 -12.21 1.79
CA ILE A 29 3.59 -12.09 2.39
C ILE A 29 4.69 -12.36 1.35
N LYS A 30 4.53 -13.40 0.49
CA LYS A 30 5.46 -13.74 -0.58
C LYS A 30 5.73 -12.55 -1.51
N SER A 31 4.70 -11.78 -1.81
CA SER A 31 4.77 -10.61 -2.69
C SER A 31 5.51 -9.42 -2.08
N ASN A 32 5.74 -9.42 -0.78
CA ASN A 32 6.39 -8.32 -0.06
C ASN A 32 7.93 -8.44 -0.12
N LYS A 33 8.62 -7.30 -0.21
CA LYS A 33 10.10 -7.24 -0.14
C LYS A 33 10.67 -7.90 1.12
N GLY A 34 9.90 -7.94 2.21
CA GLY A 34 10.26 -8.56 3.48
C GLY A 34 10.25 -10.10 3.47
N SER A 35 9.67 -10.75 2.46
CA SER A 35 9.58 -12.22 2.36
C SER A 35 10.94 -12.93 2.42
N LYS A 36 11.98 -12.30 1.88
CA LYS A 36 13.37 -12.80 1.90
C LYS A 36 14.12 -12.49 3.21
N THR A 37 13.49 -11.77 4.15
CA THR A 37 14.11 -11.36 5.41
C THR A 37 13.63 -12.27 6.53
N PRO A 38 14.47 -13.16 7.10
CA PRO A 38 14.06 -14.08 8.15
C PRO A 38 13.88 -13.41 9.51
N GLY A 39 13.13 -14.05 10.40
CA GLY A 39 13.04 -13.71 11.82
C GLY A 39 14.26 -14.18 12.62
N VAL A 40 14.04 -14.52 13.89
CA VAL A 40 15.06 -15.11 14.80
C VAL A 40 15.42 -16.54 14.42
N ASP A 41 14.46 -17.25 13.82
CA ASP A 41 14.55 -18.64 13.37
C ASP A 41 15.38 -18.82 12.09
N LYS A 42 15.80 -17.73 11.47
CA LYS A 42 16.52 -17.69 10.17
C LYS A 42 15.74 -18.29 8.99
N ILE A 43 14.46 -18.64 9.17
CA ILE A 43 13.59 -19.23 8.13
C ILE A 43 13.09 -18.12 7.18
N LYS A 44 13.16 -18.39 5.85
CA LYS A 44 12.65 -17.52 4.78
C LYS A 44 11.35 -18.07 4.22
N MET A 45 10.63 -17.27 3.43
CA MET A 45 9.37 -17.68 2.81
C MET A 45 9.53 -18.91 1.89
N ASP A 46 10.68 -19.05 1.21
CA ASP A 46 10.95 -20.18 0.32
C ASP A 46 10.81 -21.53 1.03
N HIS A 47 11.11 -21.61 2.34
CA HIS A 47 10.92 -22.83 3.14
C HIS A 47 9.46 -23.31 3.13
N TYR A 48 8.49 -22.39 3.31
CA TYR A 48 7.06 -22.73 3.25
C TYR A 48 6.59 -23.03 1.83
N LEU A 49 7.13 -22.34 0.84
CA LEU A 49 6.74 -22.52 -0.55
C LEU A 49 7.17 -23.87 -1.12
N GLN A 50 8.25 -24.46 -0.58
CA GLN A 50 8.80 -25.75 -1.05
C GLN A 50 8.25 -26.97 -0.30
N LYS A 51 7.53 -26.78 0.80
CA LYS A 51 6.84 -27.85 1.54
C LYS A 51 5.60 -28.35 0.79
N GLY A 52 5.10 -29.52 1.22
CA GLY A 52 3.82 -30.04 0.79
C GLY A 52 2.67 -29.09 1.13
N TYR A 53 1.65 -29.04 0.28
CA TYR A 53 0.53 -28.09 0.48
C TYR A 53 -0.21 -28.35 1.80
N GLU A 54 -0.63 -29.60 2.03
CA GLU A 54 -1.34 -30.01 3.25
C GLU A 54 -0.46 -29.81 4.50
N GLU A 55 0.84 -30.09 4.40
CA GLU A 55 1.79 -29.89 5.51
C GLU A 55 1.80 -28.43 5.97
N VAL A 56 1.86 -27.48 5.02
CA VAL A 56 1.87 -26.04 5.36
C VAL A 56 0.55 -25.62 5.97
N ILE A 57 -0.57 -26.07 5.40
CA ILE A 57 -1.91 -25.72 5.93
C ILE A 57 -2.04 -26.21 7.36
N THR A 58 -1.74 -27.49 7.60
CA THR A 58 -1.82 -28.12 8.94
C THR A 58 -0.89 -27.42 9.93
N GLU A 59 0.37 -27.16 9.56
CA GLU A 59 1.33 -26.46 10.44
C GLU A 59 0.82 -25.09 10.89
N ILE A 60 0.18 -24.34 9.98
CA ILE A 60 -0.36 -23.01 10.32
C ILE A 60 -1.64 -23.14 11.16
N GLN A 61 -2.53 -24.09 10.86
CA GLN A 61 -3.72 -24.37 11.65
C GLN A 61 -3.37 -24.75 13.08
N GLU A 62 -2.44 -25.66 13.29
CA GLU A 62 -1.93 -26.06 14.61
C GLU A 62 -1.32 -24.88 15.37
N SER A 63 -0.64 -23.97 14.65
CA SER A 63 -0.10 -22.76 15.25
C SER A 63 -1.17 -21.86 15.86
N PHE A 64 -2.42 -21.89 15.38
CA PHE A 64 -3.53 -21.15 15.96
C PHE A 64 -4.11 -21.79 17.21
N MET A 65 -4.03 -23.13 17.34
CA MET A 65 -4.61 -23.85 18.48
C MET A 65 -3.88 -23.51 19.80
N LEU A 66 -2.56 -23.40 19.76
CA LEU A 66 -1.74 -23.00 20.90
C LEU A 66 -0.72 -21.94 20.50
N TYR A 67 -1.22 -20.76 20.15
CA TYR A 67 -0.37 -19.70 19.60
C TYR A 67 0.62 -19.17 20.63
N LYS A 68 1.91 -19.43 20.39
CA LYS A 68 3.05 -18.88 21.10
C LYS A 68 3.96 -18.17 20.10
N PRO A 69 3.97 -16.81 20.04
CA PRO A 69 4.82 -16.09 19.11
C PRO A 69 6.30 -16.26 19.46
N ASN A 70 7.12 -16.31 18.41
CA ASN A 70 8.56 -16.24 18.59
C ASN A 70 8.99 -14.82 18.98
N LEU A 71 10.19 -14.71 19.57
CA LEU A 71 10.82 -13.42 19.81
C LEU A 71 11.00 -12.64 18.50
N VAL A 72 10.85 -11.33 18.56
CA VAL A 72 10.99 -10.45 17.41
C VAL A 72 12.46 -10.05 17.24
N ARG A 73 13.03 -10.24 16.06
CA ARG A 73 14.39 -9.80 15.75
C ARG A 73 14.41 -8.29 15.50
N ARG A 74 15.20 -7.53 16.27
CA ARG A 74 15.32 -6.08 16.12
C ARG A 74 16.34 -5.68 15.06
N LYS A 75 15.96 -4.74 14.17
CA LYS A 75 16.85 -4.08 13.22
C LYS A 75 16.71 -2.57 13.35
N LEU A 76 17.82 -1.88 13.56
CA LEU A 76 17.84 -0.42 13.66
C LEU A 76 17.96 0.20 12.28
N ILE A 77 16.96 0.99 11.86
CA ILE A 77 16.94 1.72 10.59
C ILE A 77 17.19 3.20 10.85
N LYS A 78 18.13 3.82 10.15
CA LYS A 78 18.38 5.27 10.23
C LYS A 78 17.12 6.04 9.83
N LYS A 79 16.70 7.00 10.66
CA LYS A 79 15.67 7.98 10.26
C LYS A 79 16.27 8.93 9.24
N ALA A 80 15.52 9.25 8.19
CA ALA A 80 15.96 10.26 7.22
C ALA A 80 16.24 11.58 7.95
N ASN A 81 17.41 12.19 7.66
CA ASN A 81 17.84 13.48 8.21
C ASN A 81 17.98 13.55 9.75
N SER A 82 18.27 12.44 10.40
CA SER A 82 18.48 12.38 11.85
C SER A 82 19.51 11.31 12.17
N ASN A 83 20.34 11.57 13.20
CA ASN A 83 21.21 10.56 13.77
C ASN A 83 20.44 9.50 14.57
N LYS A 84 19.14 9.72 14.81
CA LYS A 84 18.28 8.78 15.52
C LYS A 84 17.97 7.57 14.63
N LYS A 85 17.99 6.39 15.23
CA LYS A 85 17.59 5.13 14.59
C LYS A 85 16.15 4.78 14.98
N ARG A 86 15.41 4.16 14.07
CA ARG A 86 14.09 3.59 14.34
C ARG A 86 14.27 2.09 14.56
N PRO A 87 13.83 1.53 15.69
CA PRO A 87 13.82 0.09 15.89
C PRO A 87 12.71 -0.53 15.04
N LEU A 88 13.08 -1.46 14.15
CA LEU A 88 12.12 -2.26 13.39
C LEU A 88 12.13 -3.67 13.98
N GLY A 89 10.97 -4.18 14.37
CA GLY A 89 10.78 -5.55 14.78
C GLY A 89 10.49 -6.45 13.57
N ILE A 90 11.20 -7.56 13.47
CA ILE A 90 11.05 -8.53 12.37
C ILE A 90 10.57 -9.85 12.98
N PRO A 91 9.25 -10.16 12.94
CA PRO A 91 8.70 -11.45 13.35
C PRO A 91 9.19 -12.59 12.43
N THR A 92 9.08 -13.84 12.87
CA THR A 92 9.31 -15.02 12.01
C THR A 92 8.31 -15.06 10.85
N ILE A 93 8.61 -15.82 9.81
CA ILE A 93 7.67 -15.97 8.68
C ILE A 93 6.36 -16.60 9.15
N LYS A 94 6.41 -17.60 10.05
CA LYS A 94 5.23 -18.21 10.65
C LYS A 94 4.36 -17.18 11.37
N ASP A 95 4.95 -16.40 12.26
CA ASP A 95 4.21 -15.34 12.97
C ASP A 95 3.60 -14.31 12.00
N ARG A 96 4.29 -13.98 10.90
CA ARG A 96 3.73 -13.08 9.88
C ARG A 96 2.52 -13.69 9.17
N ILE A 97 2.55 -15.01 8.88
CA ILE A 97 1.40 -15.71 8.27
C ILE A 97 0.20 -15.65 9.22
N VAL A 98 0.40 -15.98 10.49
CA VAL A 98 -0.66 -15.92 11.51
C VAL A 98 -1.19 -14.49 11.66
N GLN A 99 -0.30 -13.47 11.73
CA GLN A 99 -0.70 -12.06 11.79
C GLN A 99 -1.50 -11.62 10.55
N GLU A 100 -1.12 -12.10 9.36
CA GLU A 100 -1.81 -11.76 8.12
C GLU A 100 -3.19 -12.42 8.04
N CYS A 101 -3.35 -13.68 8.50
CA CYS A 101 -4.65 -14.33 8.60
C CYS A 101 -5.59 -13.53 9.52
N VAL A 102 -5.11 -13.12 10.71
CA VAL A 102 -5.88 -12.28 11.63
C VAL A 102 -6.23 -10.93 11.00
N ARG A 103 -5.27 -10.29 10.29
CA ARG A 103 -5.51 -9.02 9.60
C ARG A 103 -6.59 -9.15 8.52
N LEU A 104 -6.51 -10.18 7.68
CA LEU A 104 -7.45 -10.41 6.58
C LEU A 104 -8.89 -10.50 7.05
N VAL A 105 -9.13 -11.14 8.18
CA VAL A 105 -10.48 -11.35 8.73
C VAL A 105 -10.96 -10.11 9.51
N LEU A 106 -10.08 -9.46 10.28
CA LEU A 106 -10.49 -8.32 11.10
C LEU A 106 -10.59 -7.01 10.33
N GLU A 107 -9.78 -6.82 9.27
CA GLU A 107 -9.73 -5.55 8.54
C GLU A 107 -11.09 -5.14 7.97
N PRO A 108 -11.88 -5.98 7.28
CA PRO A 108 -13.21 -5.58 6.78
C PRO A 108 -14.17 -5.17 7.91
N ILE A 109 -14.15 -5.87 9.05
CA ILE A 109 -14.99 -5.58 10.22
C ILE A 109 -14.67 -4.20 10.80
N LEU A 110 -13.38 -3.91 10.94
CA LEU A 110 -12.88 -2.68 11.56
C LEU A 110 -12.93 -1.50 10.60
N GLU A 111 -12.63 -1.71 9.31
CA GLU A 111 -12.64 -0.68 8.26
C GLU A 111 -14.02 -0.05 8.09
N ALA A 112 -15.09 -0.85 8.20
CA ALA A 112 -16.46 -0.38 8.13
C ALA A 112 -16.84 0.63 9.24
N GLN A 113 -16.08 0.66 10.33
CA GLN A 113 -16.35 1.51 11.50
C GLN A 113 -15.43 2.73 11.59
N PHE A 114 -14.28 2.71 10.90
CA PHE A 114 -13.29 3.77 11.03
C PHE A 114 -13.80 5.12 10.50
N PHE A 115 -13.31 6.17 11.12
CA PHE A 115 -13.59 7.54 10.72
C PHE A 115 -13.20 7.81 9.25
N GLU A 116 -14.09 8.45 8.51
CA GLU A 116 -13.95 8.71 7.06
C GLU A 116 -12.67 9.46 6.68
N HIS A 117 -12.19 10.36 7.55
CA HIS A 117 -11.02 11.20 7.30
C HIS A 117 -9.78 10.75 8.07
N SER A 118 -9.72 9.47 8.43
CA SER A 118 -8.50 8.73 8.78
C SER A 118 -8.01 7.99 7.54
N TYR A 119 -6.75 8.21 7.12
CA TYR A 119 -6.24 7.75 5.83
C TYR A 119 -5.08 6.76 5.94
N GLY A 120 -4.22 6.89 6.95
CA GLY A 120 -3.02 6.07 7.08
C GLY A 120 -3.31 4.59 7.35
N PHE A 121 -2.58 3.70 6.67
CA PHE A 121 -2.67 2.25 6.83
C PHE A 121 -4.05 1.64 6.53
N ARG A 122 -4.85 2.30 5.72
CA ARG A 122 -6.18 1.85 5.33
C ARG A 122 -6.24 1.54 3.84
N PRO A 123 -7.02 0.52 3.43
CA PRO A 123 -7.12 0.13 2.04
C PRO A 123 -7.76 1.24 1.18
N PHE A 124 -7.30 1.38 -0.05
CA PHE A 124 -7.77 2.37 -1.02
C PHE A 124 -7.71 3.83 -0.54
N ARG A 125 -6.88 4.11 0.48
CA ARG A 125 -6.64 5.45 1.00
C ARG A 125 -5.15 5.82 0.85
N ASP A 126 -4.89 7.06 0.52
CA ASP A 126 -3.55 7.54 0.27
C ASP A 126 -3.31 8.96 0.84
N THR A 127 -2.06 9.40 0.77
CA THR A 127 -1.65 10.74 1.24
C THR A 127 -2.29 11.87 0.43
N HIS A 128 -2.59 11.62 -0.86
CA HIS A 128 -3.17 12.62 -1.74
C HIS A 128 -4.61 12.96 -1.37
N GLN A 129 -5.37 11.95 -0.92
CA GLN A 129 -6.75 12.14 -0.48
C GLN A 129 -6.81 12.92 0.85
N ALA A 130 -5.88 12.65 1.79
CA ALA A 130 -5.75 13.44 3.02
C ALA A 130 -5.36 14.89 2.70
N TYR A 131 -4.42 15.09 1.79
CA TYR A 131 -4.02 16.40 1.27
C TYR A 131 -5.21 17.11 0.59
N ALA A 132 -5.95 16.44 -0.29
CA ALA A 132 -7.12 16.99 -0.97
C ALA A 132 -8.17 17.50 0.04
N ARG A 133 -8.48 16.69 1.06
CA ARG A 133 -9.40 17.08 2.15
C ARG A 133 -8.91 18.33 2.88
N THR A 134 -7.61 18.40 3.19
CA THR A 134 -7.02 19.54 3.88
C THR A 134 -7.19 20.84 3.08
N VAL A 135 -6.79 20.82 1.80
CA VAL A 135 -6.87 21.99 0.91
C VAL A 135 -8.33 22.44 0.73
N SER A 136 -9.24 21.47 0.53
CA SER A 136 -10.67 21.78 0.39
C SER A 136 -11.25 22.45 1.62
N LEU A 137 -11.01 21.91 2.80
CA LEU A 137 -11.54 22.47 4.05
C LEU A 137 -11.07 23.91 4.28
N ILE A 138 -9.79 24.19 4.07
CA ILE A 138 -9.24 25.54 4.21
C ILE A 138 -9.94 26.51 3.24
N SER A 139 -10.12 26.10 1.98
CA SER A 139 -10.73 26.94 0.96
C SER A 139 -12.24 27.16 1.16
N THR A 140 -12.97 26.13 1.57
CA THR A 140 -14.44 26.17 1.72
C THR A 140 -14.89 26.81 3.04
N THR A 141 -14.18 26.52 4.14
CA THR A 141 -14.55 27.08 5.45
C THR A 141 -13.99 28.48 5.68
N GLY A 142 -12.86 28.80 5.05
CA GLY A 142 -12.10 30.02 5.32
C GLY A 142 -11.37 29.99 6.67
N TYR A 143 -11.24 28.82 7.30
CA TYR A 143 -10.52 28.68 8.56
C TYR A 143 -9.02 28.65 8.33
N GLN A 144 -8.30 29.40 9.16
CA GLN A 144 -6.87 29.63 8.96
C GLN A 144 -6.00 29.17 10.12
N TRP A 145 -6.59 28.64 11.19
CA TRP A 145 -5.87 28.13 12.34
C TRP A 145 -5.83 26.61 12.30
N VAL A 146 -4.64 26.06 12.40
CA VAL A 146 -4.41 24.63 12.33
C VAL A 146 -3.58 24.19 13.52
N VAL A 147 -4.02 23.15 14.19
CA VAL A 147 -3.21 22.38 15.13
C VAL A 147 -2.58 21.23 14.38
N GLU A 148 -1.24 21.21 14.27
CA GLU A 148 -0.45 20.09 13.75
C GLU A 148 -0.06 19.25 14.96
N GLY A 149 -0.39 17.94 14.97
CA GLY A 149 -0.13 17.09 16.12
C GLY A 149 0.67 15.84 15.77
N ASP A 150 1.57 15.49 16.69
CA ASP A 150 2.40 14.28 16.66
C ASP A 150 2.29 13.58 18.03
N ILE A 151 2.17 12.25 18.02
CA ILE A 151 2.06 11.44 19.26
C ILE A 151 3.44 10.91 19.60
N LYS A 152 3.88 11.12 20.85
CA LYS A 152 5.20 10.69 21.33
C LYS A 152 5.29 9.17 21.43
N GLY A 153 6.19 8.56 20.62
CA GLY A 153 6.45 7.13 20.70
C GLY A 153 5.21 6.26 20.55
N PHE A 154 4.30 6.61 19.66
CA PHE A 154 2.95 6.04 19.59
C PHE A 154 2.92 4.51 19.64
N PHE A 155 3.67 3.83 18.75
CA PHE A 155 3.68 2.36 18.69
C PHE A 155 4.28 1.70 19.94
N ASP A 156 5.16 2.40 20.64
CA ASP A 156 5.85 1.88 21.82
C ASP A 156 5.00 2.05 23.11
N ASN A 157 3.93 2.90 23.04
CA ASN A 157 3.11 3.26 24.20
C ASN A 157 1.64 2.77 24.10
N ILE A 158 1.32 1.88 23.16
CA ILE A 158 -0.03 1.32 23.06
C ILE A 158 -0.29 0.37 24.24
N ASP A 159 -1.27 0.71 25.09
CA ASP A 159 -1.71 -0.14 26.21
C ASP A 159 -2.52 -1.32 25.68
N HIS A 160 -2.05 -2.55 25.98
CA HIS A 160 -2.65 -3.78 25.47
C HIS A 160 -4.09 -3.99 25.98
N ARG A 161 -4.37 -3.64 27.23
CA ARG A 161 -5.71 -3.80 27.85
C ARG A 161 -6.72 -2.85 27.18
N ILE A 162 -6.30 -1.60 26.98
CA ILE A 162 -7.13 -0.60 26.28
C ILE A 162 -7.40 -1.07 24.84
N LEU A 163 -6.39 -1.56 24.11
CA LEU A 163 -6.54 -2.04 22.74
C LEU A 163 -7.52 -3.21 22.65
N LEU A 164 -7.37 -4.22 23.49
CA LEU A 164 -8.27 -5.39 23.52
C LEU A 164 -9.71 -5.00 23.87
N LYS A 165 -9.90 -4.08 24.85
CA LYS A 165 -11.23 -3.53 25.18
C LYS A 165 -11.86 -2.80 23.98
N LYS A 166 -11.05 -2.09 23.18
CA LYS A 166 -11.54 -1.41 21.96
C LYS A 166 -11.96 -2.41 20.87
N LEU A 167 -11.15 -3.46 20.63
CA LEU A 167 -11.51 -4.53 19.69
C LEU A 167 -12.84 -5.18 20.09
N TRP A 168 -12.98 -5.48 21.40
CA TRP A 168 -14.26 -5.99 21.93
C TRP A 168 -15.41 -5.02 21.67
N GLY A 169 -15.23 -3.73 21.98
CA GLY A 169 -16.24 -2.69 21.71
C GLY A 169 -16.58 -2.49 20.25
N MET A 170 -15.66 -2.83 19.32
CA MET A 170 -15.87 -2.81 17.88
C MET A 170 -16.46 -4.12 17.33
N GLY A 171 -16.91 -5.03 18.20
CA GLY A 171 -17.64 -6.23 17.81
C GLY A 171 -16.83 -7.50 17.67
N VAL A 172 -15.53 -7.49 17.93
CA VAL A 172 -14.71 -8.73 17.93
C VAL A 172 -15.04 -9.50 19.22
N ARG A 173 -15.94 -10.48 19.14
CA ARG A 173 -16.47 -11.23 20.29
C ARG A 173 -15.89 -12.64 20.43
N ASP A 174 -15.03 -13.05 19.52
CA ASP A 174 -14.27 -14.30 19.64
C ASP A 174 -13.11 -14.12 20.61
N ARG A 175 -13.25 -14.72 21.81
CA ARG A 175 -12.24 -14.63 22.88
C ARG A 175 -10.91 -15.29 22.47
N ARG A 176 -10.96 -16.36 21.66
CA ARG A 176 -9.78 -17.07 21.15
C ARG A 176 -8.91 -16.12 20.31
N VAL A 177 -9.56 -15.36 19.42
CA VAL A 177 -8.89 -14.35 18.57
C VAL A 177 -8.27 -13.24 19.43
N LEU A 178 -8.99 -12.74 20.44
CA LEU A 178 -8.44 -11.73 21.36
C LEU A 178 -7.23 -12.25 22.16
N MET A 179 -7.23 -13.53 22.53
CA MET A 179 -6.07 -14.16 23.18
C MET A 179 -4.89 -14.27 22.23
N ILE A 180 -5.09 -14.65 20.99
CA ILE A 180 -4.05 -14.68 19.94
C ILE A 180 -3.44 -13.27 19.76
N ILE A 181 -4.27 -12.24 19.64
CA ILE A 181 -3.80 -10.84 19.54
C ILE A 181 -3.01 -10.45 20.79
N LYS A 182 -3.49 -10.81 21.99
CA LYS A 182 -2.78 -10.56 23.25
C LYS A 182 -1.38 -11.20 23.23
N GLN A 183 -1.26 -12.43 22.74
CA GLN A 183 0.04 -13.10 22.61
C GLN A 183 0.94 -12.40 21.59
N MET A 184 0.40 -11.98 20.43
CA MET A 184 1.15 -11.20 19.44
C MET A 184 1.72 -9.91 20.03
N LEU A 185 0.95 -9.22 20.85
CA LEU A 185 1.37 -7.99 21.53
C LEU A 185 2.45 -8.25 22.60
N LYS A 186 2.40 -9.42 23.26
CA LYS A 186 3.37 -9.84 24.27
C LYS A 186 4.65 -10.45 23.67
N ALA A 187 4.75 -10.61 22.36
CA ALA A 187 5.95 -11.11 21.71
C ALA A 187 7.16 -10.25 22.09
N GLY A 188 8.06 -10.79 22.89
CA GLY A 188 9.27 -10.12 23.36
C GLY A 188 10.23 -9.84 22.21
N VAL A 189 11.20 -8.97 22.45
CA VAL A 189 12.28 -8.67 21.51
C VAL A 189 13.54 -9.41 21.94
N MET A 190 14.23 -10.03 20.98
CA MET A 190 15.48 -10.75 21.22
C MET A 190 16.52 -9.82 21.87
N ASN A 191 17.15 -10.28 22.95
CA ASN A 191 18.17 -9.57 23.74
C ASN A 191 17.67 -8.31 24.48
N GLU A 192 16.35 -8.19 24.72
CA GLU A 192 15.79 -7.12 25.55
C GLU A 192 15.02 -7.70 26.73
N LYS A 193 14.92 -6.92 27.83
CA LYS A 193 14.12 -7.31 29.00
C LYS A 193 12.65 -7.54 28.56
N PRO A 194 11.95 -8.52 29.21
CA PRO A 194 10.54 -8.76 28.87
C PRO A 194 9.75 -7.47 28.98
N ILE A 195 8.99 -7.18 27.93
CA ILE A 195 8.30 -5.93 27.78
C ILE A 195 7.07 -5.94 28.67
N ASN A 196 6.86 -4.83 29.36
CA ASN A 196 5.62 -4.47 30.02
C ASN A 196 4.41 -4.61 29.06
N GLU A 197 3.19 -4.57 29.59
CA GLU A 197 1.92 -4.64 28.83
C GLU A 197 1.70 -3.45 27.89
N LEU A 198 2.77 -2.90 27.29
CA LEU A 198 2.78 -1.73 26.43
C LEU A 198 3.49 -2.01 25.10
N GLY A 199 3.01 -1.36 24.05
CA GLY A 199 3.64 -1.31 22.74
C GLY A 199 3.18 -2.42 21.77
N THR A 200 3.42 -2.14 20.49
CA THR A 200 3.28 -3.12 19.41
C THR A 200 4.60 -3.16 18.64
N PRO A 201 5.07 -4.35 18.19
CA PRO A 201 6.30 -4.43 17.41
C PRO A 201 6.20 -3.56 16.14
N GLN A 202 7.05 -2.52 16.02
CA GLN A 202 7.14 -1.74 14.81
C GLN A 202 7.67 -2.65 13.68
N GLY A 203 6.77 -3.12 12.80
CA GLY A 203 7.08 -4.05 11.70
C GLY A 203 6.24 -5.32 11.72
N GLY A 204 5.42 -5.55 12.73
CA GLY A 204 4.35 -6.55 12.70
C GLY A 204 3.30 -6.20 11.64
N ILE A 205 2.80 -7.21 10.93
CA ILE A 205 1.84 -7.02 9.83
C ILE A 205 0.51 -6.44 10.34
N ILE A 206 0.06 -6.87 11.50
CA ILE A 206 -1.20 -6.42 12.10
C ILE A 206 -1.08 -5.07 12.82
N SER A 207 0.14 -4.64 13.20
CA SER A 207 0.35 -3.43 14.02
C SER A 207 -0.28 -2.16 13.44
N PRO A 208 -0.26 -1.90 12.12
CA PRO A 208 -0.92 -0.74 11.52
C PRO A 208 -2.45 -0.74 11.69
N LEU A 209 -3.10 -1.90 11.59
CA LEU A 209 -4.55 -2.04 11.81
C LEU A 209 -4.89 -1.77 13.28
N LEU A 210 -4.14 -2.36 14.21
CA LEU A 210 -4.31 -2.18 15.65
C LEU A 210 -4.07 -0.72 16.07
N ALA A 211 -3.13 -0.03 15.45
CA ALA A 211 -2.88 1.39 15.63
C ALA A 211 -4.11 2.25 15.28
N ASN A 212 -4.79 1.92 14.17
CA ASN A 212 -6.04 2.60 13.79
C ASN A 212 -7.19 2.30 14.77
N VAL A 213 -7.30 1.06 15.27
CA VAL A 213 -8.26 0.70 16.34
C VAL A 213 -8.02 1.54 17.59
N TYR A 214 -6.76 1.69 17.99
CA TYR A 214 -6.41 2.43 19.20
C TYR A 214 -6.81 3.90 19.12
N LEU A 215 -6.55 4.56 17.98
CA LEU A 215 -6.86 5.97 17.76
C LEU A 215 -8.31 6.23 17.32
N HIS A 216 -9.07 5.21 16.94
CA HIS A 216 -10.44 5.37 16.48
C HIS A 216 -11.35 6.11 17.46
N THR A 217 -11.16 5.91 18.77
CA THR A 217 -11.94 6.63 19.78
C THR A 217 -11.66 8.13 19.83
N LEU A 218 -10.42 8.53 19.55
CA LEU A 218 -10.07 9.95 19.38
C LEU A 218 -10.80 10.54 18.17
N ASP A 219 -10.72 9.83 17.03
CA ASP A 219 -11.39 10.24 15.80
C ASP A 219 -12.90 10.42 16.02
N LYS A 220 -13.53 9.42 16.64
CA LYS A 220 -14.97 9.39 16.93
C LYS A 220 -15.37 10.50 17.90
N TRP A 221 -14.56 10.74 18.95
CA TRP A 221 -14.82 11.80 19.92
C TRP A 221 -14.77 13.20 19.28
N ILE A 222 -13.70 13.56 18.56
CA ILE A 222 -13.58 14.87 17.92
C ILE A 222 -14.70 15.09 16.90
N THR A 223 -15.01 14.05 16.11
CA THR A 223 -16.04 14.12 15.08
C THR A 223 -17.43 14.35 15.67
N ARG A 224 -17.76 13.70 16.78
CA ARG A 224 -19.02 13.88 17.51
C ARG A 224 -19.18 15.30 18.06
N GLU A 225 -18.09 15.94 18.45
CA GLU A 225 -18.14 17.29 18.99
C GLU A 225 -18.44 18.36 17.92
N TRP A 226 -18.18 18.06 16.63
CA TRP A 226 -18.43 19.01 15.55
C TRP A 226 -19.00 18.41 14.27
N GLU A 227 -18.22 17.69 13.47
CA GLU A 227 -18.61 17.29 12.10
C GLU A 227 -19.86 16.36 12.09
N LYS A 228 -20.03 15.52 13.09
CA LYS A 228 -21.16 14.61 13.28
C LYS A 228 -22.04 14.99 14.48
N LYS A 229 -21.95 16.25 14.95
CA LYS A 229 -22.79 16.73 16.05
C LYS A 229 -24.26 16.64 15.65
N GLN A 230 -25.01 15.88 16.42
CA GLN A 230 -26.47 15.80 16.23
C GLN A 230 -27.16 17.11 16.65
N THR A 231 -28.20 17.48 15.94
CA THR A 231 -29.03 18.67 16.21
C THR A 231 -30.48 18.23 16.40
N LYS A 232 -31.25 18.97 17.19
CA LYS A 232 -32.70 18.69 17.37
C LYS A 232 -33.44 18.75 16.04
N LYS A 233 -33.09 19.74 15.18
CA LYS A 233 -33.66 19.86 13.83
C LYS A 233 -32.86 18.97 12.86
N THR A 234 -33.52 18.22 12.01
CA THR A 234 -32.94 17.49 10.89
C THR A 234 -32.63 18.44 9.74
N TYR A 235 -31.45 18.23 9.11
CA TYR A 235 -31.00 19.00 7.95
C TYR A 235 -30.70 18.03 6.81
N THR A 236 -31.16 18.32 5.62
CA THR A 236 -30.87 17.54 4.41
C THR A 236 -29.37 17.64 4.08
N GLU A 237 -28.79 18.84 4.23
CA GLU A 237 -27.42 19.11 3.88
C GLU A 237 -26.54 19.33 5.13
N ASN A 238 -25.40 18.63 5.19
CA ASN A 238 -24.44 18.76 6.27
C ASN A 238 -23.90 20.21 6.41
N TYR A 239 -23.76 20.92 5.28
CA TYR A 239 -23.34 22.33 5.27
C TYR A 239 -24.33 23.22 6.03
N SER A 240 -25.62 23.04 5.81
CA SER A 240 -26.70 23.80 6.47
C SER A 240 -26.72 23.53 7.98
N ARG A 241 -26.56 22.28 8.39
CA ARG A 241 -26.44 21.88 9.80
C ARG A 241 -25.25 22.56 10.48
N LEU A 242 -24.05 22.46 9.90
CA LEU A 242 -22.83 23.09 10.43
C LEU A 242 -22.91 24.63 10.41
N GLY A 243 -23.65 25.19 9.44
CA GLY A 243 -23.96 26.63 9.37
C GLY A 243 -24.81 27.09 10.55
N SER A 244 -25.88 26.33 10.87
CA SER A 244 -26.73 26.57 12.04
C SER A 244 -25.94 26.46 13.33
N LEU A 245 -25.19 25.36 13.55
CA LEU A 245 -24.37 25.19 14.74
C LEU A 245 -23.40 26.35 14.98
N ARG A 246 -22.82 26.93 13.93
CA ARG A 246 -21.94 28.12 14.04
C ARG A 246 -22.68 29.37 14.49
N LYS A 247 -23.93 29.54 14.08
CA LYS A 247 -24.71 30.74 14.38
C LYS A 247 -25.41 30.69 15.73
N THR A 248 -25.87 29.50 16.12
CA THR A 248 -26.78 29.31 17.26
C THR A 248 -26.12 28.70 18.50
N THR A 249 -24.83 28.32 18.42
CA THR A 249 -24.16 27.65 19.54
C THR A 249 -22.74 28.19 19.78
N ASN A 250 -22.26 28.03 21.02
CA ASN A 250 -20.88 28.33 21.40
C ASN A 250 -19.89 27.16 21.12
N LEU A 251 -20.29 26.19 20.28
CA LEU A 251 -19.44 25.08 19.91
C LEU A 251 -18.22 25.53 19.10
N LYS A 252 -17.10 24.89 19.37
CA LYS A 252 -15.82 25.19 18.73
C LYS A 252 -15.68 24.36 17.47
N PRO A 253 -15.69 24.98 16.26
CA PRO A 253 -15.48 24.24 15.02
C PRO A 253 -14.18 23.45 15.05
N ALA A 254 -14.24 22.19 14.56
CA ALA A 254 -13.12 21.29 14.47
C ALA A 254 -13.26 20.36 13.27
N TYR A 255 -12.37 20.47 12.31
CA TYR A 255 -12.25 19.55 11.19
C TYR A 255 -10.98 18.74 11.35
N PHE A 256 -11.14 17.46 11.57
CA PHE A 256 -10.04 16.54 11.90
C PHE A 256 -9.63 15.72 10.71
N ILE A 257 -8.33 15.60 10.46
CA ILE A 257 -7.75 14.77 9.40
C ILE A 257 -6.56 14.03 10.00
N ARG A 258 -6.55 12.70 9.88
CA ARG A 258 -5.50 11.86 10.44
C ARG A 258 -4.87 10.95 9.38
N TYR A 259 -3.57 10.82 9.43
CA TYR A 259 -2.79 9.86 8.66
C TYR A 259 -1.86 9.08 9.60
N ALA A 260 -2.28 7.89 10.04
CA ALA A 260 -1.64 7.13 11.10
C ALA A 260 -1.57 7.93 12.42
N ASP A 261 -0.39 8.22 12.92
CA ASP A 261 -0.10 9.04 14.10
C ASP A 261 0.01 10.54 13.79
N ASP A 262 0.24 10.93 12.52
CA ASP A 262 0.22 12.34 12.08
C ASP A 262 -1.23 12.84 11.91
N TRP A 263 -1.56 13.97 12.50
CA TRP A 263 -2.90 14.55 12.35
C TRP A 263 -2.89 16.08 12.33
N ILE A 264 -3.93 16.63 11.74
CA ILE A 264 -4.21 18.06 11.76
C ILE A 264 -5.66 18.32 12.16
N LEU A 265 -5.87 19.41 12.87
CA LEU A 265 -7.20 19.92 13.20
C LEU A 265 -7.32 21.38 12.75
N ILE A 266 -8.33 21.67 11.91
CA ILE A 266 -8.57 23.00 11.34
C ILE A 266 -9.71 23.66 12.10
N THR A 267 -9.50 24.89 12.56
CA THR A 267 -10.49 25.66 13.33
C THR A 267 -10.48 27.14 12.96
N ASN A 268 -11.44 27.91 13.49
CA ASN A 268 -11.71 29.29 13.12
C ASN A 268 -10.83 30.33 13.85
N SER A 269 -10.37 30.06 15.07
CA SER A 269 -9.64 31.05 15.88
C SER A 269 -8.44 30.41 16.60
N ARG A 270 -7.51 31.27 17.05
CA ARG A 270 -6.35 30.86 17.84
C ARG A 270 -6.78 30.26 19.18
N GLU A 271 -7.69 30.92 19.83
CA GLU A 271 -8.23 30.52 21.12
C GLU A 271 -8.86 29.10 21.03
N ASN A 272 -9.65 28.83 19.96
CA ASN A 272 -10.22 27.51 19.73
C ASN A 272 -9.15 26.48 19.41
N ALA A 273 -8.08 26.83 18.70
CA ALA A 273 -6.96 25.95 18.46
C ALA A 273 -6.22 25.56 19.77
N GLU A 274 -6.02 26.53 20.68
CA GLU A 274 -5.42 26.28 21.99
C GLU A 274 -6.32 25.39 22.86
N LYS A 275 -7.64 25.67 22.90
CA LYS A 275 -8.62 24.84 23.61
C LYS A 275 -8.67 23.41 23.06
N TRP A 276 -8.63 23.23 21.73
CA TRP A 276 -8.60 21.90 21.11
C TRP A 276 -7.29 21.17 21.39
N LYS A 277 -6.13 21.84 21.28
CA LYS A 277 -4.82 21.23 21.65
C LYS A 277 -4.85 20.71 23.07
N TYR A 278 -5.33 21.50 24.03
CA TYR A 278 -5.45 21.10 25.42
C TYR A 278 -6.41 19.91 25.60
N ARG A 279 -7.62 20.00 25.06
CA ARG A 279 -8.63 18.91 25.16
C ARG A 279 -8.13 17.60 24.57
N ILE A 280 -7.45 17.64 23.42
CA ILE A 280 -6.85 16.46 22.79
C ILE A 280 -5.74 15.89 23.66
N SER A 281 -4.86 16.73 24.20
CA SER A 281 -3.80 16.30 25.13
C SER A 281 -4.38 15.56 26.33
N GLN A 282 -5.41 16.11 26.97
CA GLN A 282 -6.10 15.48 28.10
C GLN A 282 -6.79 14.17 27.71
N PHE A 283 -7.46 14.13 26.55
CA PHE A 283 -8.10 12.91 26.07
C PHE A 283 -7.08 11.80 25.83
N LEU A 284 -5.95 12.11 25.18
CA LEU A 284 -4.89 11.15 24.93
C LEU A 284 -4.30 10.61 26.22
N LYS A 285 -4.01 11.49 27.20
CA LYS A 285 -3.44 11.12 28.49
C LYS A 285 -4.40 10.26 29.33
N VAL A 286 -5.64 10.68 29.47
CA VAL A 286 -6.61 10.02 30.35
C VAL A 286 -7.21 8.77 29.70
N SER A 287 -7.69 8.87 28.46
CA SER A 287 -8.45 7.79 27.79
C SER A 287 -7.57 6.79 27.05
N LEU A 288 -6.39 7.20 26.59
CA LEU A 288 -5.49 6.37 25.80
C LEU A 288 -4.11 6.14 26.44
N LYS A 289 -3.81 6.78 27.57
CA LYS A 289 -2.52 6.69 28.26
C LYS A 289 -1.30 6.95 27.36
N ILE A 290 -1.46 7.86 26.41
CA ILE A 290 -0.40 8.31 25.50
C ILE A 290 -0.29 9.83 25.52
N GLU A 291 0.85 10.37 25.10
CA GLU A 291 1.14 11.79 25.20
C GLU A 291 1.38 12.43 23.83
N LEU A 292 1.02 13.72 23.70
CA LEU A 292 1.44 14.53 22.57
C LEU A 292 2.95 14.82 22.64
N SER A 293 3.58 14.91 21.49
CA SER A 293 4.93 15.46 21.38
C SER A 293 4.80 17.00 21.38
N GLU A 294 5.07 17.63 22.52
CA GLU A 294 4.87 19.08 22.67
C GLU A 294 5.72 19.88 21.68
N ASP A 295 6.98 19.51 21.47
CA ASP A 295 7.91 20.13 20.52
C ASP A 295 7.41 20.10 19.06
N LYS A 296 6.59 19.11 18.70
CA LYS A 296 6.09 18.90 17.36
C LYS A 296 4.61 19.28 17.20
N THR A 297 3.90 19.47 18.31
CA THR A 297 2.49 19.89 18.28
C THR A 297 2.38 21.40 18.22
N LEU A 298 2.18 21.91 16.99
CA LEU A 298 2.23 23.32 16.69
C LEU A 298 0.84 23.90 16.39
N ILE A 299 0.62 25.18 16.76
CA ILE A 299 -0.55 25.96 16.34
C ILE A 299 -0.09 26.96 15.29
N THR A 300 -0.57 26.81 14.07
CA THR A 300 -0.14 27.61 12.93
C THR A 300 -1.28 28.41 12.32
N LYS A 301 -1.04 29.73 12.09
CA LYS A 301 -1.92 30.57 11.27
C LYS A 301 -1.48 30.49 9.82
N LEU A 302 -2.28 29.83 8.96
CA LEU A 302 -1.96 29.51 7.57
C LEU A 302 -1.65 30.75 6.69
N THR A 303 -2.22 31.92 7.03
CA THR A 303 -1.95 33.15 6.31
C THR A 303 -0.57 33.77 6.65
N LYS A 304 0.02 33.40 7.78
CA LYS A 304 1.37 33.81 8.20
C LYS A 304 2.43 32.78 7.84
N LYS A 305 2.26 31.52 8.23
CA LYS A 305 3.23 30.42 8.03
C LYS A 305 2.55 29.21 7.39
N PRO A 306 3.27 28.41 6.58
CA PRO A 306 2.74 27.15 6.07
C PRO A 306 2.73 26.07 7.16
N ILE A 307 1.75 25.17 7.12
CA ILE A 307 1.80 23.89 7.82
C ILE A 307 2.61 22.87 7.03
N LYS A 308 3.15 21.85 7.75
CA LYS A 308 3.89 20.74 7.15
C LYS A 308 3.11 19.45 7.35
N PHE A 309 2.37 19.03 6.34
CA PHE A 309 1.58 17.80 6.41
C PHE A 309 1.91 16.85 5.25
N LEU A 310 2.21 15.60 5.57
CA LEU A 310 2.50 14.51 4.62
C LEU A 310 3.54 14.87 3.54
N GLY A 311 4.51 15.70 3.88
CA GLY A 311 5.57 16.11 2.95
C GLY A 311 5.25 17.31 2.06
N PHE A 312 4.08 17.89 2.23
CA PHE A 312 3.67 19.15 1.62
C PHE A 312 3.80 20.30 2.62
N GLU A 313 4.12 21.48 2.13
CA GLU A 313 3.94 22.75 2.83
C GLU A 313 2.71 23.44 2.25
N ILE A 314 1.71 23.70 3.10
CA ILE A 314 0.42 24.28 2.69
C ILE A 314 0.26 25.64 3.38
N LYS A 315 0.01 26.68 2.59
CA LYS A 315 -0.23 28.07 3.03
C LYS A 315 -1.55 28.58 2.48
N ALA A 316 -2.20 29.48 3.17
CA ALA A 316 -3.41 30.14 2.72
C ALA A 316 -3.17 31.64 2.47
N HIS A 317 -3.85 32.20 1.49
CA HIS A 317 -3.83 33.59 1.15
C HIS A 317 -5.25 34.14 1.06
N ARG A 318 -5.46 35.39 1.44
CA ARG A 318 -6.71 36.08 1.16
C ARG A 318 -6.79 36.35 -0.34
N ARG A 319 -7.95 36.20 -0.93
CA ARG A 319 -8.17 36.57 -2.34
C ARG A 319 -8.05 38.06 -2.48
N ARG A 320 -7.16 38.54 -3.34
CA ARG A 320 -7.11 39.95 -3.73
C ARG A 320 -8.20 40.18 -4.78
N ASN A 321 -9.06 41.18 -4.56
CA ASN A 321 -10.07 41.73 -5.45
C ASN A 321 -10.63 40.75 -6.53
N SER A 322 -11.86 40.31 -6.36
CA SER A 322 -12.69 39.89 -7.48
C SER A 322 -14.08 40.45 -7.22
N GLU A 323 -14.60 41.16 -8.17
CA GLU A 323 -15.97 41.65 -8.26
C GLU A 323 -17.01 40.52 -8.25
N VAL A 324 -16.55 39.29 -8.41
CA VAL A 324 -17.39 38.10 -8.34
C VAL A 324 -17.52 37.68 -6.89
N LYS A 325 -18.73 37.74 -6.34
CA LYS A 325 -19.17 37.21 -5.04
C LYS A 325 -19.04 35.65 -5.00
N VAL A 326 -17.84 35.10 -5.15
CA VAL A 326 -17.62 33.68 -4.95
C VAL A 326 -17.30 33.42 -3.50
N ASN A 327 -18.05 32.52 -2.85
CA ASN A 327 -17.96 32.14 -1.43
C ASN A 327 -16.60 31.53 -0.97
N LYS A 328 -15.53 31.62 -1.74
CA LYS A 328 -14.20 31.13 -1.35
C LYS A 328 -13.42 32.21 -0.60
N LYS A 329 -13.41 32.10 0.71
CA LYS A 329 -12.76 33.07 1.61
C LYS A 329 -11.23 33.03 1.55
N LEU A 330 -10.62 31.88 1.27
CA LEU A 330 -9.17 31.67 1.19
C LEU A 330 -8.77 30.88 -0.05
N ILE A 331 -7.60 31.20 -0.59
CA ILE A 331 -6.92 30.43 -1.64
C ILE A 331 -5.75 29.68 -0.99
N THR A 332 -5.64 28.40 -1.24
CA THR A 332 -4.53 27.59 -0.76
C THR A 332 -3.43 27.51 -1.82
N THR A 333 -2.20 27.69 -1.39
CA THR A 333 -1.01 27.37 -2.16
C THR A 333 -0.21 26.30 -1.43
N SER A 334 0.35 25.38 -2.18
CA SER A 334 1.13 24.30 -1.62
C SER A 334 2.37 24.00 -2.46
N ARG A 335 3.41 23.52 -1.80
CA ARG A 335 4.64 23.07 -2.44
C ARG A 335 5.15 21.80 -1.80
N PRO A 336 5.96 21.01 -2.51
CA PRO A 336 6.76 19.97 -1.88
C PRO A 336 7.61 20.57 -0.76
N SER A 337 7.75 19.85 0.36
CA SER A 337 8.65 20.29 1.43
C SER A 337 10.08 20.46 0.88
N PRO A 338 10.68 21.66 0.96
CA PRO A 338 11.98 21.95 0.34
C PRO A 338 13.08 21.01 0.83
N GLN A 339 13.09 20.69 2.14
CA GLN A 339 14.07 19.77 2.70
C GLN A 339 13.94 18.36 2.13
N LYS A 340 12.71 17.84 2.05
CA LYS A 340 12.46 16.49 1.47
C LYS A 340 12.85 16.43 -0.02
N ILE A 341 12.63 17.51 -0.77
CA ILE A 341 13.06 17.56 -2.18
C ILE A 341 14.59 17.58 -2.30
N LYS A 342 15.28 18.37 -1.48
CA LYS A 342 16.76 18.38 -1.46
C LYS A 342 17.32 16.99 -1.23
N ASP A 343 16.77 16.23 -0.28
CA ASP A 343 17.19 14.86 0.02
C ASP A 343 16.95 13.89 -1.15
N LYS A 344 15.76 14.00 -1.78
CA LYS A 344 15.42 13.19 -2.96
C LYS A 344 16.32 13.52 -4.16
N VAL A 345 16.63 14.79 -4.39
CA VAL A 345 17.59 15.23 -5.42
C VAL A 345 19.00 14.72 -5.12
N LYS A 346 19.42 14.72 -3.84
CA LYS A 346 20.70 14.11 -3.43
C LYS A 346 20.75 12.63 -3.79
N ASN A 347 19.66 11.89 -3.58
CA ASN A 347 19.55 10.49 -4.00
C ASN A 347 19.64 10.33 -5.52
N ILE A 348 18.90 11.14 -6.30
CA ILE A 348 19.01 11.10 -7.78
C ILE A 348 20.44 11.35 -8.24
N LYS A 349 21.13 12.36 -7.67
CA LYS A 349 22.56 12.62 -7.97
C LYS A 349 23.44 11.40 -7.69
N HIS A 350 23.19 10.72 -6.57
CA HIS A 350 23.92 9.48 -6.24
C HIS A 350 23.68 8.39 -7.29
N LEU A 351 22.42 8.17 -7.69
CA LEU A 351 22.08 7.20 -8.72
C LEU A 351 22.69 7.54 -10.09
N ILE A 352 22.71 8.82 -10.47
CA ILE A 352 23.38 9.26 -11.71
C ILE A 352 24.90 9.00 -11.62
N ARG A 353 25.54 9.23 -10.47
CA ARG A 353 26.98 8.95 -10.28
C ARG A 353 27.30 7.46 -10.42
N LYS A 354 26.40 6.57 -10.05
CA LYS A 354 26.58 5.12 -10.24
C LYS A 354 26.72 4.70 -11.71
N LEU A 355 26.28 5.51 -12.66
CA LEU A 355 26.50 5.23 -14.08
C LEU A 355 28.00 5.07 -14.43
N LYS A 356 28.90 5.72 -13.70
CA LYS A 356 30.35 5.57 -13.95
C LYS A 356 30.92 4.20 -13.54
N SER A 357 30.23 3.43 -12.70
CA SER A 357 30.64 2.09 -12.26
C SER A 357 29.94 0.97 -13.03
N CYS A 358 29.09 1.27 -14.02
CA CYS A 358 28.51 0.27 -14.90
C CYS A 358 29.59 -0.25 -15.86
N GLU A 359 29.72 -1.55 -15.98
CA GLU A 359 30.74 -2.21 -16.83
C GLU A 359 30.18 -2.57 -18.19
N SER A 360 28.88 -2.89 -18.26
CA SER A 360 28.19 -3.25 -19.50
C SER A 360 27.12 -2.24 -19.92
N LYS A 361 26.68 -2.32 -21.17
CA LYS A 361 25.59 -1.50 -21.71
C LYS A 361 24.25 -1.86 -21.03
N GLU A 362 24.03 -3.13 -20.72
CA GLU A 362 22.84 -3.65 -20.02
C GLU A 362 22.75 -3.04 -18.61
N GLU A 363 23.86 -2.96 -17.90
CA GLU A 363 23.92 -2.29 -16.59
C GLU A 363 23.61 -0.79 -16.68
N VAL A 364 24.09 -0.11 -17.72
CA VAL A 364 23.76 1.30 -17.97
C VAL A 364 22.24 1.45 -18.19
N ILE A 365 21.63 0.59 -19.00
CA ILE A 365 20.18 0.58 -19.26
C ILE A 365 19.39 0.33 -17.98
N HIS A 366 19.80 -0.68 -17.20
CA HIS A 366 19.17 -0.96 -15.91
C HIS A 366 19.24 0.25 -14.96
N GLN A 367 20.40 0.91 -14.90
CA GLN A 367 20.62 2.09 -14.07
C GLN A 367 19.78 3.30 -14.57
N ILE A 368 19.62 3.50 -15.90
CA ILE A 368 18.71 4.51 -16.46
C ILE A 368 17.29 4.26 -15.99
N ASN A 369 16.79 3.03 -16.10
CA ASN A 369 15.45 2.69 -15.69
C ASN A 369 15.24 2.88 -14.18
N HIS A 370 16.25 2.60 -13.35
CA HIS A 370 16.18 2.88 -11.92
C HIS A 370 16.11 4.40 -11.63
N ILE A 371 16.91 5.22 -12.32
CA ILE A 371 16.84 6.70 -12.23
C ILE A 371 15.43 7.18 -12.61
N ASN A 372 14.91 6.68 -13.73
CA ASN A 372 13.57 7.01 -14.22
C ASN A 372 12.48 6.66 -13.21
N LEU A 373 12.56 5.48 -12.59
CA LEU A 373 11.61 5.04 -11.55
C LEU A 373 11.58 6.02 -10.37
N VAL A 374 12.76 6.45 -9.89
CA VAL A 374 12.86 7.38 -8.77
C VAL A 374 12.31 8.76 -9.13
N ILE A 375 12.67 9.30 -10.31
CA ILE A 375 12.18 10.61 -10.77
C ILE A 375 10.65 10.58 -10.96
N ARG A 376 10.12 9.55 -11.61
CA ARG A 376 8.67 9.38 -11.81
C ARG A 376 7.92 9.26 -10.48
N GLY A 377 8.48 8.54 -9.51
CA GLY A 377 7.91 8.44 -8.17
C GLY A 377 7.83 9.79 -7.45
N ILE A 378 8.82 10.66 -7.60
CA ILE A 378 8.81 12.02 -7.04
C ILE A 378 7.74 12.88 -7.73
N ILE A 379 7.68 12.85 -9.06
CA ILE A 379 6.67 13.56 -9.84
C ILE A 379 5.26 13.11 -9.41
N GLN A 380 5.01 11.82 -9.39
CA GLN A 380 3.72 11.24 -9.03
C GLN A 380 3.28 11.61 -7.62
N TYR A 381 4.22 11.63 -6.66
CA TYR A 381 3.92 11.98 -5.27
C TYR A 381 3.54 13.45 -5.11
N TYR A 382 4.25 14.36 -5.79
CA TYR A 382 4.07 15.79 -5.57
C TYR A 382 3.21 16.51 -6.62
N GLN A 383 2.73 15.83 -7.66
CA GLN A 383 1.98 16.44 -8.77
C GLN A 383 0.72 17.21 -8.36
N GLN A 384 0.18 16.97 -7.17
CA GLN A 384 -0.99 17.70 -6.66
C GLN A 384 -0.63 19.00 -5.90
N ALA A 385 0.64 19.29 -5.65
CA ALA A 385 1.05 20.57 -5.07
C ALA A 385 0.94 21.69 -6.11
N THR A 386 0.31 22.82 -5.75
CA THR A 386 0.05 23.93 -6.70
C THR A 386 1.33 24.50 -7.31
N LEU A 387 2.43 24.56 -6.55
CA LEU A 387 3.73 25.08 -7.00
C LEU A 387 4.71 23.98 -7.43
N VAL A 388 4.25 22.77 -7.71
CA VAL A 388 5.11 21.62 -8.03
C VAL A 388 6.01 21.87 -9.23
N ASN A 389 5.47 22.46 -10.30
CA ASN A 389 6.23 22.74 -11.51
C ASN A 389 7.41 23.67 -11.20
N LYS A 390 7.17 24.76 -10.48
CA LYS A 390 8.19 25.73 -10.06
C LYS A 390 9.28 25.09 -9.20
N GLU A 391 8.89 24.26 -8.22
CA GLU A 391 9.82 23.65 -7.27
C GLU A 391 10.68 22.55 -7.90
N LEU A 392 10.13 21.72 -8.78
CA LEU A 392 10.88 20.63 -9.42
C LEU A 392 11.71 21.11 -10.61
N SER A 393 11.23 22.06 -11.39
CA SER A 393 11.95 22.59 -12.56
C SER A 393 13.30 23.22 -12.22
N ARG A 394 13.48 23.72 -10.99
CA ARG A 394 14.77 24.24 -10.50
C ARG A 394 15.93 23.24 -10.62
N TYR A 395 15.63 21.96 -10.56
CA TYR A 395 16.63 20.87 -10.63
C TYR A 395 16.75 20.24 -12.01
N SER A 396 15.83 20.58 -12.92
CA SER A 396 15.70 19.96 -14.24
C SER A 396 16.99 20.03 -15.06
N HIS A 397 17.47 21.23 -15.35
CA HIS A 397 18.65 21.44 -16.18
C HIS A 397 19.90 20.79 -15.59
N TYR A 398 20.13 20.99 -14.31
CA TYR A 398 21.29 20.44 -13.62
C TYR A 398 21.33 18.90 -13.65
N LEU A 399 20.21 18.24 -13.36
CA LEU A 399 20.16 16.77 -13.36
C LEU A 399 20.27 16.19 -14.77
N THR A 400 19.67 16.82 -15.77
CA THR A 400 19.78 16.40 -17.18
C THR A 400 21.24 16.53 -17.66
N ARG A 401 21.89 17.67 -17.41
CA ARG A 401 23.31 17.89 -17.77
C ARG A 401 24.22 16.88 -17.07
N MET A 402 23.97 16.62 -15.80
CA MET A 402 24.71 15.62 -15.04
C MET A 402 24.53 14.21 -15.63
N ALA A 403 23.29 13.79 -15.93
CA ALA A 403 23.01 12.49 -16.54
C ALA A 403 23.71 12.35 -17.90
N THR A 404 23.61 13.35 -18.78
CA THR A 404 24.29 13.37 -20.08
C THR A 404 25.80 13.21 -19.93
N ARG A 405 26.41 13.96 -19.00
CA ARG A 405 27.88 13.89 -18.76
C ARG A 405 28.34 12.51 -18.30
N TYR A 406 27.57 11.85 -17.40
CA TYR A 406 27.96 10.53 -16.89
C TYR A 406 27.68 9.41 -17.90
N LEU A 407 26.62 9.51 -18.70
CA LEU A 407 26.32 8.57 -19.79
C LEU A 407 27.37 8.62 -20.88
N LYS A 408 27.76 9.82 -21.35
CA LYS A 408 28.79 10.00 -22.41
C LYS A 408 30.15 9.35 -22.09
N ARG A 409 30.43 9.08 -20.82
CA ARG A 409 31.64 8.41 -20.38
C ARG A 409 31.60 6.89 -20.57
N ARG A 410 30.46 6.32 -20.84
CA ARG A 410 30.24 4.86 -20.88
C ARG A 410 29.66 4.36 -22.19
N VAL A 411 28.80 5.17 -22.81
CA VAL A 411 28.06 4.79 -24.01
C VAL A 411 27.91 6.00 -24.94
N LYS A 412 27.64 5.74 -26.22
CA LYS A 412 27.21 6.78 -27.18
C LYS A 412 25.85 7.32 -26.75
N VAL A 413 25.74 8.63 -26.57
CA VAL A 413 24.50 9.32 -26.12
C VAL A 413 23.93 10.16 -27.23
N GLU A 414 22.65 9.94 -27.50
CA GLU A 414 21.84 10.76 -28.40
C GLU A 414 21.02 11.76 -27.58
N ILE A 415 20.81 12.97 -28.11
CA ILE A 415 19.93 13.97 -27.50
C ILE A 415 18.66 14.05 -28.36
N VAL A 416 17.58 13.45 -27.89
CA VAL A 416 16.35 13.24 -28.66
C VAL A 416 15.15 13.88 -27.99
N LYS A 417 14.04 14.06 -28.73
CA LYS A 417 12.79 14.51 -28.15
C LYS A 417 12.23 13.41 -27.23
N ALA A 418 11.71 13.79 -26.07
CA ALA A 418 11.24 12.83 -25.06
C ALA A 418 10.12 11.91 -25.57
N LYS A 419 9.31 12.35 -26.54
CA LYS A 419 8.28 11.52 -27.18
C LYS A 419 8.82 10.41 -28.07
N GLN A 420 10.12 10.43 -28.40
CA GLN A 420 10.76 9.45 -29.29
C GLN A 420 11.39 8.28 -28.54
N VAL A 421 11.45 8.32 -27.21
CA VAL A 421 12.08 7.25 -26.43
C VAL A 421 11.08 6.14 -26.11
N ASP A 422 11.49 4.90 -26.29
CA ASP A 422 10.62 3.73 -26.18
C ASP A 422 10.30 3.35 -24.74
N ASN A 423 11.26 3.48 -23.82
CA ASN A 423 11.06 3.13 -22.41
C ASN A 423 10.10 4.07 -21.64
N LEU A 424 9.66 5.17 -22.23
CA LEU A 424 8.83 6.19 -21.59
C LEU A 424 7.63 6.63 -22.46
N LEU A 425 7.26 5.88 -23.49
CA LEU A 425 6.17 6.20 -24.41
C LEU A 425 4.87 6.58 -23.72
N SER A 426 4.45 5.82 -22.71
CA SER A 426 3.22 6.09 -21.95
C SER A 426 3.25 7.38 -21.11
N VAL A 427 4.46 7.92 -20.85
CA VAL A 427 4.66 9.07 -19.96
C VAL A 427 4.95 10.35 -20.73
N HIS A 428 5.55 10.24 -21.93
CA HIS A 428 6.09 11.36 -22.68
C HIS A 428 5.47 11.58 -24.06
N LYS A 429 4.31 10.98 -24.34
CA LYS A 429 3.63 11.06 -25.67
C LYS A 429 3.61 12.46 -26.31
N GLU A 430 3.48 13.50 -25.48
CA GLU A 430 3.34 14.89 -25.94
C GLU A 430 4.57 15.77 -25.65
N ARG A 431 5.69 15.19 -25.16
CA ARG A 431 6.84 15.98 -24.73
C ARG A 431 7.85 16.17 -25.85
N ASN A 432 8.04 17.42 -26.29
CA ASN A 432 9.03 17.79 -27.31
C ASN A 432 10.40 18.18 -26.73
N GLN A 433 10.51 18.37 -25.39
CA GLN A 433 11.80 18.69 -24.78
C GLN A 433 12.82 17.59 -25.03
N ARG A 434 14.07 17.98 -25.23
CA ARG A 434 15.17 17.06 -25.48
C ARG A 434 15.70 16.44 -24.19
N ILE A 435 15.97 15.14 -24.23
CA ILE A 435 16.55 14.36 -23.13
C ILE A 435 17.69 13.48 -23.65
N PRO A 436 18.63 13.08 -22.79
CA PRO A 436 19.66 12.11 -23.15
C PRO A 436 19.06 10.71 -23.26
N ALA A 437 19.45 10.00 -24.31
CA ALA A 437 19.05 8.63 -24.58
C ALA A 437 20.23 7.78 -25.06
N VAL A 438 20.09 6.48 -24.91
CA VAL A 438 21.02 5.44 -25.35
C VAL A 438 20.27 4.53 -26.30
N ARG A 439 20.88 4.23 -27.44
CA ARG A 439 20.32 3.30 -28.43
C ARG A 439 20.78 1.87 -28.13
N ASP A 440 19.83 0.95 -28.14
CA ASP A 440 20.07 -0.50 -27.97
C ASP A 440 19.31 -1.26 -29.07
N GLY A 441 20.01 -1.68 -30.13
CA GLY A 441 19.37 -2.12 -31.35
C GLY A 441 18.46 -1.02 -31.90
N ASP A 442 17.20 -1.36 -32.14
CA ASP A 442 16.17 -0.44 -32.61
C ASP A 442 15.49 0.35 -31.46
N VAL A 443 15.77 0.01 -30.20
CA VAL A 443 15.13 0.62 -29.03
C VAL A 443 15.92 1.82 -28.52
N LEU A 444 15.22 2.93 -28.26
CA LEU A 444 15.81 4.15 -27.73
C LEU A 444 15.42 4.36 -26.27
N ILE A 445 16.40 4.31 -25.36
CA ILE A 445 16.20 4.32 -23.91
C ILE A 445 16.62 5.67 -23.33
N GLY A 446 15.63 6.48 -22.96
CA GLY A 446 15.81 7.84 -22.47
C GLY A 446 15.84 7.97 -20.94
N VAL A 447 16.54 9.01 -20.47
CA VAL A 447 16.50 9.45 -19.06
C VAL A 447 15.45 10.55 -18.92
N THR A 448 14.42 10.32 -18.07
CA THR A 448 13.35 11.29 -17.84
C THR A 448 13.83 12.54 -17.11
N ASN A 449 13.08 13.61 -17.25
CA ASN A 449 13.38 14.90 -16.63
C ASN A 449 12.41 15.19 -15.46
N ILE A 450 12.93 15.57 -14.29
CA ILE A 450 12.13 15.91 -13.12
C ILE A 450 11.21 17.12 -13.35
N GLY A 451 11.56 18.01 -14.28
CA GLY A 451 10.73 19.15 -14.70
C GLY A 451 9.51 18.77 -15.55
N PHE A 452 9.36 17.49 -15.93
CA PHE A 452 8.19 17.04 -16.70
C PHE A 452 6.93 16.87 -15.84
N CYS A 453 6.96 17.32 -14.60
CA CYS A 453 5.80 17.35 -13.74
C CYS A 453 4.74 18.31 -14.29
N LYS A 454 3.48 17.84 -14.38
CA LYS A 454 2.29 18.68 -14.59
C LYS A 454 1.47 18.67 -13.30
N PHE A 455 0.95 19.84 -12.90
CA PHE A 455 0.00 19.90 -11.80
C PHE A 455 -1.25 19.07 -12.13
N LYS A 456 -1.69 18.28 -11.16
CA LYS A 456 -2.95 17.54 -11.22
C LYS A 456 -3.86 17.99 -10.08
N ILE A 457 -5.11 18.22 -10.40
CA ILE A 457 -6.13 18.58 -9.41
C ILE A 457 -6.24 17.47 -8.36
N PRO A 458 -6.22 17.82 -7.06
CA PRO A 458 -6.42 16.84 -6.00
C PRO A 458 -7.76 16.12 -6.10
N VAL A 459 -7.73 14.79 -5.99
CA VAL A 459 -8.92 13.95 -6.05
C VAL A 459 -9.33 13.54 -4.62
N TYR A 460 -10.60 13.77 -4.30
CA TYR A 460 -11.16 13.39 -3.00
C TYR A 460 -11.40 11.89 -2.91
N LYS A 461 -11.38 11.37 -1.67
CA LYS A 461 -11.81 10.00 -1.40
C LYS A 461 -13.32 9.89 -1.62
N ASN A 462 -13.72 9.02 -2.54
CA ASN A 462 -15.08 8.53 -2.59
C ASN A 462 -15.25 7.49 -1.46
N GLN A 463 -16.16 7.72 -0.51
CA GLN A 463 -16.31 6.84 0.65
C GLN A 463 -16.83 5.44 0.28
N LYS A 464 -17.55 5.29 -0.83
CA LYS A 464 -17.97 4.01 -1.39
C LYS A 464 -16.84 3.18 -1.98
N GLU A 465 -15.68 3.81 -2.27
CA GLU A 465 -14.50 3.11 -2.79
C GLU A 465 -13.85 2.28 -1.69
N THR A 466 -14.21 1.01 -1.62
CA THR A 466 -13.71 0.02 -0.67
C THR A 466 -13.34 -1.28 -1.37
N PRO A 467 -12.34 -2.05 -0.90
CA PRO A 467 -12.05 -3.35 -1.49
C PRO A 467 -13.10 -4.42 -1.17
N TYR A 468 -13.98 -4.16 -0.21
CA TYR A 468 -14.90 -5.16 0.33
C TYR A 468 -16.27 -5.18 -0.37
N SER A 469 -16.50 -4.33 -1.37
CA SER A 469 -17.69 -4.37 -2.23
C SER A 469 -17.30 -4.38 -3.71
N ILE A 470 -18.17 -4.95 -4.55
CA ILE A 470 -17.95 -4.98 -6.02
C ILE A 470 -17.93 -3.54 -6.55
N GLU A 471 -18.91 -2.72 -6.18
CA GLU A 471 -18.98 -1.29 -6.56
C GLU A 471 -17.68 -0.54 -6.17
N GLY A 472 -17.21 -0.75 -4.93
CA GLY A 472 -16.02 -0.08 -4.43
C GLY A 472 -14.75 -0.47 -5.19
N ARG A 473 -14.60 -1.73 -5.60
CA ARG A 473 -13.49 -2.22 -6.43
C ARG A 473 -13.54 -1.62 -7.84
N GLN A 474 -14.72 -1.52 -8.44
CA GLN A 474 -14.92 -0.88 -9.74
C GLN A 474 -14.55 0.62 -9.69
N LEU A 475 -15.00 1.35 -8.68
CA LEU A 475 -14.63 2.76 -8.46
C LEU A 475 -13.11 2.94 -8.33
N TYR A 476 -12.43 2.05 -7.60
CA TYR A 476 -10.98 2.06 -7.49
C TYR A 476 -10.29 1.82 -8.83
N GLN A 477 -10.77 0.84 -9.61
CA GLN A 477 -10.23 0.52 -10.93
C GLN A 477 -10.38 1.69 -11.90
N ILE A 478 -11.55 2.32 -11.93
CA ILE A 478 -11.81 3.52 -12.75
C ILE A 478 -10.84 4.65 -12.37
N ARG A 479 -10.68 4.94 -11.07
CA ARG A 479 -9.80 6.03 -10.60
C ARG A 479 -8.32 5.77 -10.86
N THR A 480 -7.87 4.55 -10.68
CA THR A 480 -6.43 4.22 -10.69
C THR A 480 -5.97 3.51 -11.96
N ASN A 481 -6.89 3.01 -12.76
CA ASN A 481 -6.64 2.09 -13.89
C ASN A 481 -5.86 0.82 -13.44
N ARG A 482 -6.14 0.33 -12.21
CA ARG A 482 -5.48 -0.85 -11.63
C ARG A 482 -6.52 -1.79 -11.03
N LYS A 483 -6.35 -3.09 -11.25
CA LYS A 483 -7.13 -4.10 -10.53
C LYS A 483 -6.76 -4.11 -9.05
N PRO A 484 -7.74 -4.20 -8.14
CA PRO A 484 -7.47 -4.35 -6.71
C PRO A 484 -6.73 -5.65 -6.39
N LEU A 485 -5.84 -5.62 -5.40
CA LEU A 485 -5.08 -6.80 -4.98
C LEU A 485 -5.97 -7.94 -4.44
N LEU A 486 -7.15 -7.59 -3.89
CA LEU A 486 -8.10 -8.57 -3.33
C LEU A 486 -8.80 -9.43 -4.39
N GLU A 487 -8.86 -9.01 -5.66
CA GLU A 487 -9.34 -9.88 -6.75
C GLU A 487 -8.45 -11.12 -6.93
N ARG A 488 -7.24 -11.13 -6.38
CA ARG A 488 -6.36 -12.29 -6.38
C ARG A 488 -6.84 -13.42 -5.46
N ALA A 489 -7.63 -13.11 -4.42
CA ALA A 489 -8.27 -14.14 -3.60
C ALA A 489 -9.30 -14.94 -4.41
N ASP A 490 -10.06 -14.26 -5.27
CA ASP A 490 -11.00 -14.91 -6.19
C ASP A 490 -10.24 -15.79 -7.21
N GLU A 491 -9.03 -15.39 -7.60
CA GLU A 491 -8.16 -16.22 -8.44
C GLU A 491 -7.72 -17.51 -7.76
N LEU A 492 -7.46 -17.49 -6.45
CA LEU A 492 -7.11 -18.68 -5.69
C LEU A 492 -8.28 -19.69 -5.57
N ILE A 493 -9.51 -19.18 -5.56
CA ILE A 493 -10.72 -19.98 -5.41
C ILE A 493 -11.13 -20.64 -6.74
N SER A 494 -10.74 -20.10 -7.88
CA SER A 494 -11.20 -20.54 -9.21
C SER A 494 -10.91 -22.00 -9.53
N LEU A 495 -9.91 -22.61 -8.91
CA LEU A 495 -9.56 -24.03 -9.03
C LEU A 495 -9.76 -24.83 -7.74
N LYS A 496 -10.59 -24.33 -6.81
CA LYS A 496 -10.89 -25.03 -5.56
C LYS A 496 -11.50 -26.41 -5.83
N GLY A 497 -10.98 -27.43 -5.15
CA GLY A 497 -11.45 -28.82 -5.30
C GLY A 497 -10.68 -29.64 -6.34
N SER A 498 -9.90 -29.02 -7.23
CA SER A 498 -9.03 -29.77 -8.16
C SER A 498 -7.73 -30.28 -7.50
N HIS A 499 -7.56 -30.04 -6.20
CA HIS A 499 -6.38 -30.50 -5.44
C HIS A 499 -6.37 -32.01 -5.16
N LYS A 500 -7.56 -32.64 -5.12
CA LYS A 500 -7.72 -34.06 -4.73
C LYS A 500 -7.21 -35.10 -5.76
N THR A 501 -6.91 -34.67 -6.99
CA THR A 501 -6.55 -35.57 -8.09
C THR A 501 -5.07 -35.59 -8.46
N VAL A 502 -4.19 -35.02 -7.63
CA VAL A 502 -2.79 -34.92 -8.01
C VAL A 502 -1.92 -35.93 -7.28
N ILE A 503 -1.50 -36.91 -8.05
CA ILE A 503 -0.58 -37.99 -7.66
C ILE A 503 0.80 -37.38 -7.30
N ARG A 504 1.43 -37.98 -6.28
CA ARG A 504 2.73 -37.62 -5.73
C ARG A 504 3.83 -37.45 -6.81
N GLY A 505 4.45 -36.26 -6.85
CA GLY A 505 5.67 -35.98 -7.60
C GLY A 505 6.37 -34.78 -7.00
N ASP A 506 7.68 -34.76 -6.94
CA ASP A 506 8.53 -33.80 -6.20
C ASP A 506 8.35 -32.31 -6.57
N PHE A 507 7.76 -32.01 -7.72
CA PHE A 507 7.52 -30.63 -8.16
C PHE A 507 6.22 -30.00 -7.65
N ARG A 508 5.34 -30.77 -6.98
CA ARG A 508 4.00 -30.33 -6.58
C ARG A 508 3.97 -29.87 -5.13
N ASN A 509 4.77 -28.85 -4.85
CA ASN A 509 4.86 -28.18 -3.56
C ASN A 509 3.77 -27.08 -3.40
N PHE A 510 3.77 -26.38 -2.28
CA PHE A 510 2.83 -25.31 -1.99
C PHE A 510 2.84 -24.21 -3.07
N GLU A 511 4.01 -23.84 -3.61
CA GLU A 511 4.13 -22.85 -4.66
C GLU A 511 3.40 -23.26 -5.95
N TYR A 512 3.48 -24.54 -6.33
CA TYR A 512 2.76 -25.07 -7.48
C TYR A 512 1.24 -24.90 -7.33
N TYR A 513 0.68 -25.36 -6.22
CA TYR A 513 -0.77 -25.29 -6.00
C TYR A 513 -1.29 -23.87 -5.99
N MET A 514 -0.58 -22.95 -5.38
CA MET A 514 -0.93 -21.53 -5.39
C MET A 514 -0.82 -20.93 -6.79
N ASN A 515 0.26 -21.21 -7.52
CA ASN A 515 0.56 -20.55 -8.80
C ASN A 515 -0.25 -21.12 -9.96
N ARG A 516 -0.77 -22.37 -9.88
CA ARG A 516 -1.65 -22.93 -10.92
C ARG A 516 -2.93 -22.12 -11.08
N CYS A 517 -3.51 -21.63 -9.99
CA CYS A 517 -4.69 -20.77 -10.04
C CYS A 517 -4.39 -19.45 -10.77
N TYR A 518 -3.22 -18.85 -10.50
CA TYR A 518 -2.79 -17.65 -11.21
C TYR A 518 -2.48 -17.89 -12.68
N ALA A 519 -1.93 -19.05 -13.04
CA ALA A 519 -1.72 -19.44 -14.42
C ALA A 519 -3.06 -19.57 -15.16
N PHE A 520 -4.07 -20.21 -14.54
CA PHE A 520 -5.40 -20.34 -15.10
C PHE A 520 -6.06 -18.97 -15.37
N ASN A 521 -6.01 -18.06 -14.41
CA ASN A 521 -6.59 -16.73 -14.58
C ASN A 521 -5.79 -15.85 -15.56
N ARG A 522 -4.45 -15.97 -15.59
CA ARG A 522 -3.62 -15.31 -16.62
C ARG A 522 -4.03 -15.78 -18.02
N ASP A 523 -4.32 -17.06 -18.16
CA ASP A 523 -4.70 -17.68 -19.43
C ASP A 523 -6.21 -17.50 -19.73
N ARG A 524 -6.93 -16.76 -18.87
CA ARG A 524 -8.36 -16.43 -18.99
C ARG A 524 -9.27 -17.65 -19.09
N GLY A 525 -8.94 -18.75 -18.38
CA GLY A 525 -9.67 -19.99 -18.45
C GLY A 525 -9.60 -20.68 -19.83
N ARG A 526 -8.59 -20.39 -20.65
CA ARG A 526 -8.43 -20.97 -22.00
C ARG A 526 -7.18 -21.82 -22.10
N CYS A 527 -7.32 -22.91 -22.86
CA CYS A 527 -6.19 -23.79 -23.16
C CYS A 527 -5.11 -23.06 -23.98
N LYS A 528 -3.86 -23.13 -23.51
CA LYS A 528 -2.73 -22.50 -24.23
C LYS A 528 -2.43 -23.14 -25.59
N ILE A 529 -2.86 -24.37 -25.81
CA ILE A 529 -2.65 -25.10 -27.07
C ILE A 529 -3.78 -24.81 -28.05
N CYS A 530 -5.00 -25.31 -27.79
CA CYS A 530 -6.14 -25.21 -28.70
C CYS A 530 -6.97 -23.93 -28.57
N THR A 531 -6.68 -23.08 -27.58
CA THR A 531 -7.38 -21.79 -27.29
C THR A 531 -8.85 -21.93 -26.88
N LYS A 532 -9.42 -23.12 -26.83
CA LYS A 532 -10.78 -23.36 -26.36
C LYS A 532 -10.89 -23.15 -24.86
N ASP A 533 -12.08 -22.87 -24.37
CA ASP A 533 -12.35 -22.66 -22.95
C ASP A 533 -12.11 -23.95 -22.15
N LEU A 534 -11.59 -23.79 -20.93
CA LEU A 534 -11.27 -24.86 -20.00
C LEU A 534 -12.34 -24.93 -18.89
N SER A 535 -12.93 -26.12 -18.69
CA SER A 535 -13.68 -26.37 -17.46
C SER A 535 -12.73 -26.65 -16.30
N ILE A 536 -13.15 -26.32 -15.07
CA ILE A 536 -12.35 -26.53 -13.86
C ILE A 536 -11.99 -28.02 -13.66
N SER A 537 -12.89 -28.92 -14.06
CA SER A 537 -12.69 -30.39 -13.98
C SER A 537 -11.68 -30.95 -14.98
N GLN A 538 -11.47 -30.26 -16.10
CA GLN A 538 -10.61 -30.73 -17.21
C GLN A 538 -9.26 -30.00 -17.31
N VAL A 539 -9.00 -29.07 -16.41
CA VAL A 539 -7.78 -28.29 -16.47
C VAL A 539 -6.57 -29.06 -15.96
N GLN A 540 -5.56 -29.15 -16.79
CA GLN A 540 -4.21 -29.60 -16.42
C GLN A 540 -3.26 -28.40 -16.41
N THR A 541 -2.33 -28.40 -15.46
CA THR A 541 -1.27 -27.40 -15.40
C THR A 541 0.05 -28.02 -15.81
N HIS A 542 0.57 -27.58 -16.94
CA HIS A 542 1.78 -28.08 -17.56
C HIS A 542 2.97 -27.19 -17.20
N HIS A 543 4.10 -27.79 -16.79
CA HIS A 543 5.38 -27.10 -16.66
C HIS A 543 6.01 -26.90 -18.03
N ILE A 544 6.23 -25.65 -18.43
CA ILE A 544 6.80 -25.33 -19.75
C ILE A 544 8.23 -25.83 -19.87
N ASN A 545 9.04 -25.62 -18.83
CA ASN A 545 10.37 -26.21 -18.66
C ASN A 545 10.46 -26.89 -17.29
N PRO A 546 10.37 -28.23 -17.20
CA PRO A 546 10.43 -28.96 -15.93
C PRO A 546 11.85 -29.09 -15.36
N LYS A 547 12.89 -28.81 -16.14
CA LYS A 547 14.31 -28.87 -15.70
C LYS A 547 14.79 -27.67 -14.90
N LEU A 548 13.94 -26.64 -14.72
CA LEU A 548 14.29 -25.48 -13.91
C LEU A 548 14.46 -25.86 -12.43
N PRO A 549 15.32 -25.15 -11.69
CA PRO A 549 15.46 -25.34 -10.24
C PRO A 549 14.13 -25.23 -9.51
N ILE A 550 13.98 -25.92 -8.37
CA ILE A 550 12.74 -25.99 -7.58
C ILE A 550 12.16 -24.63 -7.20
N ASN A 551 13.01 -23.61 -7.02
CA ASN A 551 12.61 -22.24 -6.73
C ASN A 551 12.14 -21.45 -7.97
N GLU A 552 12.22 -22.03 -9.17
CA GLU A 552 11.84 -21.42 -10.44
C GLU A 552 10.80 -22.24 -11.22
N VAL A 553 10.80 -23.54 -11.10
CA VAL A 553 9.97 -24.46 -11.88
C VAL A 553 8.47 -24.17 -11.69
N ASN A 554 8.04 -23.81 -10.49
CA ASN A 554 6.64 -23.55 -10.13
C ASN A 554 6.20 -22.09 -10.29
N LYS A 555 7.04 -21.21 -10.86
CA LYS A 555 6.62 -19.82 -11.11
C LYS A 555 5.54 -19.75 -12.19
N VAL A 556 4.59 -18.84 -12.01
CA VAL A 556 3.45 -18.63 -12.94
C VAL A 556 3.91 -18.54 -14.40
N ALA A 557 5.04 -17.90 -14.67
CA ALA A 557 5.60 -17.78 -16.02
C ALA A 557 5.95 -19.12 -16.66
N ASN A 558 6.29 -20.14 -15.85
CA ASN A 558 6.64 -21.49 -16.30
C ASN A 558 5.47 -22.48 -16.28
N LEU A 559 4.27 -22.02 -15.91
CA LEU A 559 3.06 -22.85 -15.87
C LEU A 559 2.15 -22.49 -17.04
N ALA A 560 1.55 -23.48 -17.68
CA ALA A 560 0.57 -23.30 -18.75
C ALA A 560 -0.67 -24.13 -18.48
N THR A 561 -1.86 -23.53 -18.61
CA THR A 561 -3.13 -24.25 -18.45
C THR A 561 -3.56 -24.87 -19.77
N VAL A 562 -3.86 -26.16 -19.76
CA VAL A 562 -4.18 -26.93 -20.96
C VAL A 562 -5.29 -27.94 -20.66
N HIS A 563 -6.00 -28.44 -21.70
CA HIS A 563 -6.86 -29.61 -21.57
C HIS A 563 -6.03 -30.85 -21.33
N GLU A 564 -6.59 -31.85 -20.69
CA GLU A 564 -5.92 -33.15 -20.51
C GLU A 564 -5.48 -33.75 -21.85
N ALA A 565 -6.34 -33.74 -22.86
CA ALA A 565 -5.99 -34.22 -24.20
C ALA A 565 -4.81 -33.42 -24.80
N CYS A 566 -4.81 -32.07 -24.67
CA CYS A 566 -3.71 -31.23 -25.13
C CYS A 566 -2.41 -31.50 -24.34
N HIS A 567 -2.52 -31.81 -23.04
CA HIS A 567 -1.38 -32.22 -22.21
C HIS A 567 -0.77 -33.52 -22.69
N LYS A 568 -1.60 -34.53 -22.96
CA LYS A 568 -1.15 -35.81 -23.54
C LYS A 568 -0.46 -35.60 -24.89
N LEU A 569 -0.97 -34.71 -25.74
CA LEU A 569 -0.34 -34.36 -27.03
C LEU A 569 1.06 -33.75 -26.85
N ILE A 570 1.28 -32.90 -25.84
CA ILE A 570 2.60 -32.31 -25.58
C ILE A 570 3.62 -33.44 -25.24
N HIS A 571 3.20 -34.42 -24.47
CA HIS A 571 4.06 -35.51 -24.00
C HIS A 571 4.16 -36.69 -24.95
N SER A 572 3.36 -36.77 -26.03
CA SER A 572 3.43 -37.83 -27.03
C SER A 572 4.50 -37.53 -28.10
N SER A 573 5.04 -38.60 -28.72
CA SER A 573 5.97 -38.51 -29.84
C SER A 573 5.27 -38.43 -31.21
N ASN A 574 3.93 -38.61 -31.24
CA ASN A 574 3.17 -38.74 -32.50
C ASN A 574 3.24 -37.45 -33.34
N ASN A 575 3.45 -37.63 -34.63
CA ASN A 575 3.32 -36.54 -35.60
C ASN A 575 1.87 -36.47 -36.08
N LEU A 576 1.20 -35.33 -35.84
CA LEU A 576 -0.22 -35.09 -36.14
C LEU A 576 -0.42 -33.90 -37.05
N THR A 577 0.53 -33.63 -37.94
CA THR A 577 0.50 -32.51 -38.89
C THR A 577 -0.71 -32.52 -39.83
N GLU A 578 -1.19 -33.73 -40.17
CA GLU A 578 -2.34 -33.91 -41.08
C GLU A 578 -3.70 -33.78 -40.38
N ILE A 579 -3.74 -33.90 -39.04
CA ILE A 579 -5.00 -34.00 -38.27
C ILE A 579 -5.28 -32.68 -37.50
N LEU A 580 -4.24 -31.94 -37.13
CA LEU A 580 -4.37 -30.72 -36.31
C LEU A 580 -4.16 -29.46 -37.13
N ASP A 581 -4.94 -28.41 -36.80
CA ASP A 581 -4.69 -27.04 -37.31
C ASP A 581 -3.21 -26.68 -37.12
N ASN A 582 -2.61 -26.12 -38.17
CA ASN A 582 -1.21 -25.72 -38.20
C ASN A 582 -0.80 -24.80 -37.03
N LYS A 583 -1.72 -23.93 -36.59
CA LYS A 583 -1.50 -23.03 -35.42
C LYS A 583 -1.44 -23.84 -34.11
N VAL A 584 -2.27 -24.85 -33.95
CA VAL A 584 -2.30 -25.72 -32.78
C VAL A 584 -1.03 -26.58 -32.76
N TRP A 585 -0.67 -27.15 -33.90
CA TRP A 585 0.52 -27.99 -34.05
C TRP A 585 1.82 -27.22 -33.74
N LYS A 586 1.98 -26.01 -34.24
CA LYS A 586 3.13 -25.16 -33.91
C LYS A 586 3.27 -24.93 -32.40
N LYS A 587 2.15 -24.78 -31.68
CA LYS A 587 2.18 -24.64 -30.22
C LYS A 587 2.59 -25.94 -29.53
N VAL A 588 2.07 -27.09 -29.95
CA VAL A 588 2.49 -28.40 -29.43
C VAL A 588 4.00 -28.58 -29.58
N LEU A 589 4.53 -28.31 -30.77
CA LEU A 589 5.98 -28.38 -31.05
C LEU A 589 6.80 -27.42 -30.16
N PHE A 590 6.29 -26.21 -29.93
CA PHE A 590 6.96 -25.26 -29.03
C PHE A 590 7.11 -25.84 -27.63
N TYR A 591 6.07 -26.42 -27.05
CA TYR A 591 6.13 -27.03 -25.70
C TYR A 591 6.99 -28.29 -25.68
N ARG A 592 6.92 -29.17 -26.70
CA ARG A 592 7.80 -30.34 -26.83
C ARG A 592 9.28 -29.98 -26.84
N ARG A 593 9.68 -28.94 -27.61
CA ARG A 593 11.07 -28.45 -27.63
C ARG A 593 11.55 -28.01 -26.26
N ARG A 594 10.66 -27.39 -25.46
CA ARG A 594 10.98 -26.92 -24.10
C ARG A 594 11.07 -28.05 -23.07
N LEU A 595 10.45 -29.21 -23.34
CA LEU A 595 10.62 -30.42 -22.54
C LEU A 595 11.95 -31.13 -22.85
N ALA A 596 12.40 -31.08 -24.09
CA ALA A 596 13.63 -31.73 -24.53
C ALA A 596 14.90 -30.98 -24.08
N ASN A 597 14.84 -29.65 -24.10
CA ASN A 597 15.91 -28.77 -23.63
C ASN A 597 15.86 -28.59 -22.10
#